data_e2519bae627d441a35e8a00d435a7d33
#
_entry.id   e2519bae627d441a35e8a00d435a7d33
#
_cell.length_a   1.000
_cell.length_b   1.000
_cell.length_c   1.000
_cell.angle_alpha   90.00
_cell.angle_beta   90.00
_cell.angle_gamma   90.00
#
_symmetry.space_group_name_H-M   'P 1'
#
loop_
_entity.id
_entity.type
_entity.pdbx_description
1 polymer ?
#
loop_
_entity_poly.entity_id
_entity_poly.type
_entity_poly.pdbx_seq_one_letter_code
_entity_poly.pdbx_strand_id
1 'polypeptide(L)'
;MSIRILVTGGTFDKEYDELTGRLYFRDTHLDEMLRRGRSRLDLAVETVMMIDSLEMDDRGRAQIVARCRAAAEPAIVITHGTDTMVETARALAEAGLAGKTIVLTGAMVPYAFGSSDGLFNLGSALSFVQVLPPGVYVAMNGRHFPWDAVRKNRETGVFEVSP
;
A
#
# COMPACT_ATOMS: atom_id res chain seq x y z
N MET A 1 -0.50 10.31 17.49
CA MET A 1 -0.26 8.94 17.00
C MET A 1 0.58 9.04 15.75
N SER A 2 1.80 8.49 15.79
CA SER A 2 2.67 8.42 14.62
C SER A 2 2.29 7.20 13.76
N ILE A 3 2.35 7.36 12.45
CA ILE A 3 2.04 6.33 11.46
C ILE A 3 3.29 6.04 10.63
N ARG A 4 3.67 4.79 10.48
CA ARG A 4 4.71 4.34 9.55
C ARG A 4 4.12 4.12 8.17
N ILE A 5 4.73 4.67 7.13
CA ILE A 5 4.42 4.30 5.74
C ILE A 5 5.60 3.51 5.17
N LEU A 6 5.34 2.30 4.73
CA LEU A 6 6.30 1.45 4.03
C LEU A 6 5.99 1.47 2.53
N VAL A 7 6.95 1.93 1.73
CA VAL A 7 6.83 1.99 0.28
C VAL A 7 7.40 0.72 -0.32
N THR A 8 6.62 0.03 -1.17
CA THR A 8 7.09 -1.17 -1.86
C THR A 8 7.00 -1.08 -3.38
N GLY A 9 6.60 0.07 -3.92
CA GLY A 9 6.45 0.29 -5.36
C GLY A 9 5.03 0.03 -5.86
N GLY A 10 4.91 -0.81 -6.89
CA GLY A 10 3.64 -1.04 -7.57
C GLY A 10 3.24 0.12 -8.47
N THR A 11 2.08 0.02 -9.10
CA THR A 11 1.57 1.05 -10.03
C THR A 11 1.52 2.44 -9.41
N PHE A 12 1.33 2.52 -8.10
CA PHE A 12 1.26 3.75 -7.32
C PHE A 12 2.43 4.72 -7.63
N ASP A 13 3.66 4.20 -7.71
CA ASP A 13 4.90 4.96 -7.87
C ASP A 13 5.53 4.84 -9.27
N LYS A 14 4.86 4.20 -10.24
CA LYS A 14 5.38 4.09 -11.60
C LYS A 14 5.37 5.43 -12.33
N GLU A 15 6.42 5.67 -13.09
CA GLU A 15 6.54 6.76 -14.05
C GLU A 15 6.59 6.21 -15.48
N TYR A 16 6.34 7.09 -16.46
CA TYR A 16 6.39 6.76 -17.88
C TYR A 16 7.64 7.36 -18.50
N ASP A 17 8.42 6.53 -19.18
CA ASP A 17 9.58 6.94 -19.97
C ASP A 17 9.13 7.12 -21.42
N GLU A 18 9.03 8.37 -21.86
CA GLU A 18 8.60 8.74 -23.20
C GLU A 18 9.60 8.34 -24.30
N LEU A 19 10.86 8.11 -23.95
CA LEU A 19 11.87 7.70 -24.91
C LEU A 19 11.81 6.19 -25.21
N THR A 20 11.52 5.39 -24.22
CA THR A 20 11.44 3.93 -24.35
C THR A 20 10.02 3.39 -24.42
N GLY A 21 9.02 4.21 -24.05
CA GLY A 21 7.60 3.81 -23.98
C GLY A 21 7.32 2.85 -22.82
N ARG A 22 8.17 2.80 -21.82
CA ARG A 22 8.06 1.86 -20.69
C ARG A 22 7.69 2.58 -19.40
N LEU A 23 7.04 1.83 -18.51
CA LEU A 23 6.88 2.22 -17.12
C LEU A 23 8.13 1.82 -16.33
N TYR A 24 8.56 2.69 -15.42
CA TYR A 24 9.73 2.44 -14.56
C TYR A 24 9.52 3.03 -13.17
N PHE A 25 10.40 2.68 -12.23
CA PHE A 25 10.46 3.27 -10.90
C PHE A 25 11.64 4.21 -10.80
N ARG A 26 11.42 5.38 -10.24
CA ARG A 26 12.48 6.34 -9.90
C ARG A 26 12.51 6.57 -8.41
N ASP A 27 11.46 7.19 -7.88
CA ASP A 27 11.32 7.54 -6.48
C ASP A 27 9.84 7.51 -6.10
N THR A 28 9.54 7.53 -4.81
CA THR A 28 8.14 7.58 -4.37
C THR A 28 7.57 9.00 -4.52
N HIS A 29 6.30 9.05 -4.88
CA HIS A 29 5.53 10.30 -4.98
C HIS A 29 4.84 10.70 -3.67
N LEU A 30 5.06 9.95 -2.59
CA LEU A 30 4.35 10.15 -1.32
C LEU A 30 4.46 11.56 -0.76
N ASP A 31 5.66 12.15 -0.75
CA ASP A 31 5.86 13.50 -0.20
C ASP A 31 5.01 14.54 -0.93
N GLU A 32 4.94 14.45 -2.25
CA GLU A 32 4.09 15.32 -3.04
C GLU A 32 2.61 15.07 -2.77
N MET A 33 2.20 13.81 -2.71
CA MET A 33 0.81 13.42 -2.46
C MET A 33 0.33 13.89 -1.09
N LEU A 34 1.13 13.71 -0.05
CA LEU A 34 0.84 14.15 1.31
C LEU A 34 0.74 15.68 1.39
N ARG A 35 1.64 16.40 0.71
CA ARG A 35 1.61 17.86 0.62
C ARG A 35 0.37 18.36 -0.13
N ARG A 36 0.02 17.75 -1.28
CA ARG A 36 -1.20 18.09 -2.04
C ARG A 36 -2.47 17.76 -1.27
N GLY A 37 -2.49 16.63 -0.53
CA GLY A 37 -3.57 16.25 0.37
C GLY A 37 -3.61 17.10 1.65
N ARG A 38 -2.65 18.04 1.84
CA ARG A 38 -2.53 18.89 3.03
C ARG A 38 -2.50 18.09 4.33
N SER A 39 -1.84 16.92 4.30
CA SER A 39 -1.73 16.05 5.47
C SER A 39 -1.11 16.79 6.67
N ARG A 40 -1.68 16.55 7.84
CA ARG A 40 -1.18 17.05 9.13
C ARG A 40 -0.82 15.89 10.07
N LEU A 41 -0.75 14.69 9.54
CA LEU A 41 -0.41 13.50 10.28
C LEU A 41 1.10 13.47 10.59
N ASP A 42 1.46 12.89 11.73
CA ASP A 42 2.83 12.57 12.09
C ASP A 42 3.21 11.27 11.39
N LEU A 43 4.01 11.37 10.34
CA LEU A 43 4.32 10.28 9.42
C LEU A 43 5.82 9.99 9.36
N ALA A 44 6.18 8.72 9.44
CA ALA A 44 7.53 8.24 9.16
C ALA A 44 7.48 7.38 7.87
N VAL A 45 8.12 7.85 6.81
CA VAL A 45 8.13 7.18 5.50
C VAL A 45 9.43 6.40 5.31
N GLU A 46 9.33 5.17 4.87
CA GLU A 46 10.48 4.30 4.58
C GLU A 46 10.25 3.57 3.27
N THR A 47 11.17 3.70 2.32
CA THR A 47 11.17 2.88 1.10
C THR A 47 11.84 1.55 1.38
N VAL A 48 11.07 0.48 1.34
CA VAL A 48 11.56 -0.89 1.52
C VAL A 48 12.08 -1.46 0.21
N MET A 49 11.33 -1.23 -0.87
CA MET A 49 11.66 -1.64 -2.23
C MET A 49 10.82 -0.84 -3.23
N MET A 50 11.21 -0.90 -4.51
CA MET A 50 10.48 -0.28 -5.63
C MET A 50 10.34 -1.31 -6.74
N ILE A 51 9.34 -2.21 -6.61
CA ILE A 51 9.12 -3.30 -7.57
C ILE A 51 7.66 -3.40 -7.99
N ASP A 52 7.41 -4.07 -9.11
CA ASP A 52 6.08 -4.53 -9.48
C ASP A 52 5.67 -5.70 -8.58
N SER A 53 4.41 -5.72 -8.13
CA SER A 53 3.96 -6.80 -7.24
C SER A 53 3.93 -8.16 -7.91
N LEU A 54 3.87 -8.23 -9.25
CA LEU A 54 4.01 -9.49 -10.00
C LEU A 54 5.42 -10.07 -9.92
N GLU A 55 6.43 -9.24 -9.64
CA GLU A 55 7.83 -9.64 -9.43
C GLU A 55 8.17 -9.89 -7.96
N MET A 56 7.24 -9.59 -7.06
CA MET A 56 7.45 -9.77 -5.62
C MET A 56 7.39 -11.24 -5.24
N ASP A 57 8.49 -11.75 -4.72
CA ASP A 57 8.63 -13.10 -4.21
C ASP A 57 8.42 -13.18 -2.67
N ASP A 58 8.58 -14.37 -2.12
CA ASP A 58 8.45 -14.60 -0.67
C ASP A 58 9.54 -13.88 0.15
N ARG A 59 10.72 -13.63 -0.44
CA ARG A 59 11.79 -12.85 0.21
C ARG A 59 11.39 -11.39 0.35
N GLY A 60 10.80 -10.81 -0.70
CA GLY A 60 10.26 -9.46 -0.66
C GLY A 60 9.18 -9.32 0.41
N ARG A 61 8.24 -10.27 0.48
CA ARG A 61 7.21 -10.30 1.52
C ARG A 61 7.78 -10.45 2.93
N ALA A 62 8.80 -11.30 3.09
CA ALA A 62 9.50 -11.45 4.37
C ALA A 62 10.21 -10.16 4.81
N GLN A 63 10.76 -9.37 3.89
CA GLN A 63 11.33 -8.05 4.19
C GLN A 63 10.25 -7.08 4.70
N ILE A 64 9.08 -7.05 4.06
CA ILE A 64 7.95 -6.21 4.50
C ILE A 64 7.52 -6.60 5.92
N VAL A 65 7.36 -7.90 6.18
CA VAL A 65 7.03 -8.43 7.51
C VAL A 65 8.08 -8.00 8.54
N ALA A 66 9.36 -8.13 8.22
CA ALA A 66 10.45 -7.73 9.12
C ALA A 66 10.41 -6.23 9.44
N ARG A 67 10.13 -5.37 8.45
CA ARG A 67 9.98 -3.93 8.68
C ARG A 67 8.76 -3.60 9.53
N CYS A 68 7.62 -4.24 9.29
CA CYS A 68 6.44 -4.09 10.14
C CYS A 68 6.71 -4.51 11.59
N ARG A 69 7.45 -5.60 11.78
CA ARG A 69 7.83 -6.07 13.13
C ARG A 69 8.76 -5.11 13.85
N ALA A 70 9.73 -4.54 13.13
CA ALA A 70 10.72 -3.61 13.68
C ALA A 70 10.18 -2.19 13.91
N ALA A 71 9.12 -1.79 13.22
CA ALA A 71 8.53 -0.46 13.38
C ALA A 71 8.04 -0.25 14.82
N ALA A 72 8.37 0.91 15.39
CA ALA A 72 7.88 1.30 16.73
C ALA A 72 6.38 1.68 16.67
N GLU A 73 5.93 2.19 15.54
CA GLU A 73 4.56 2.65 15.34
C GLU A 73 3.57 1.47 15.32
N PRO A 74 2.45 1.56 16.05
CA PRO A 74 1.40 0.55 15.99
C PRO A 74 0.56 0.64 14.71
N ALA A 75 0.54 1.81 14.05
CA ALA A 75 -0.21 2.09 12.84
C ALA A 75 0.74 2.09 11.63
N ILE A 76 0.49 1.23 10.65
CA ILE A 76 1.35 1.05 9.48
C ILE A 76 0.50 1.08 8.22
N VAL A 77 0.87 1.92 7.26
CA VAL A 77 0.32 1.89 5.90
C VAL A 77 1.40 1.36 4.95
N ILE A 78 1.01 0.51 4.01
CA ILE A 78 1.93 -0.05 3.01
C ILE A 78 1.40 0.29 1.62
N THR A 79 2.19 1.02 0.82
CA THR A 79 1.89 1.18 -0.61
C THR A 79 2.41 -0.04 -1.37
N HIS A 80 1.57 -0.64 -2.19
CA HIS A 80 1.83 -1.95 -2.79
C HIS A 80 1.18 -2.06 -4.17
N GLY A 81 1.74 -2.89 -5.03
CA GLY A 81 1.10 -3.26 -6.28
C GLY A 81 -0.20 -4.03 -6.06
N THR A 82 -1.20 -3.74 -6.88
CA THR A 82 -2.56 -4.27 -6.66
C THR A 82 -2.71 -5.75 -7.00
N ASP A 83 -1.83 -6.32 -7.82
CA ASP A 83 -1.98 -7.70 -8.32
C ASP A 83 -1.72 -8.78 -7.27
N THR A 84 -0.77 -8.55 -6.35
CA THR A 84 -0.44 -9.49 -5.28
C THR A 84 -0.53 -8.87 -3.88
N MET A 85 -1.29 -7.80 -3.73
CA MET A 85 -1.52 -7.12 -2.46
C MET A 85 -2.14 -8.07 -1.41
N VAL A 86 -3.08 -8.91 -1.85
CA VAL A 86 -3.79 -9.85 -0.96
C VAL A 86 -2.83 -10.93 -0.43
N GLU A 87 -1.90 -11.39 -1.24
CA GLU A 87 -0.87 -12.36 -0.83
C GLU A 87 0.07 -11.77 0.23
N THR A 88 0.45 -10.51 0.06
CA THR A 88 1.26 -9.81 1.07
C THR A 88 0.46 -9.55 2.36
N ALA A 89 -0.82 -9.21 2.25
CA ALA A 89 -1.70 -9.07 3.41
C ALA A 89 -1.82 -10.38 4.21
N ARG A 90 -1.92 -11.52 3.52
CA ARG A 90 -1.90 -12.85 4.13
C ARG A 90 -0.61 -13.11 4.87
N ALA A 91 0.55 -12.89 4.23
CA ALA A 91 1.85 -13.10 4.85
C ALA A 91 2.03 -12.26 6.12
N LEU A 92 1.54 -11.02 6.13
CA LEU A 92 1.56 -10.14 7.31
C LEU A 92 0.66 -10.66 8.44
N ALA A 93 -0.52 -11.16 8.11
CA ALA A 93 -1.46 -11.72 9.09
C ALA A 93 -0.90 -13.00 9.73
N GLU A 94 -0.36 -13.90 8.91
CA GLU A 94 0.27 -15.16 9.36
C GLU A 94 1.52 -14.92 10.22
N ALA A 95 2.18 -13.76 10.04
CA ALA A 95 3.35 -13.39 10.84
C ALA A 95 3.03 -13.00 12.29
N GLY A 96 1.76 -12.88 12.67
CA GLY A 96 1.32 -12.65 14.04
C GLY A 96 1.84 -11.34 14.64
N LEU A 97 1.70 -10.22 13.93
CA LEU A 97 2.18 -8.89 14.35
C LEU A 97 1.23 -8.26 15.36
N ALA A 98 1.21 -8.80 16.58
CA ALA A 98 0.30 -8.39 17.66
C ALA A 98 0.37 -6.88 17.95
N GLY A 99 -0.78 -6.27 18.17
CA GLY A 99 -0.90 -4.85 18.55
C GLY A 99 -0.68 -3.87 17.39
N LYS A 100 -0.49 -4.36 16.16
CA LYS A 100 -0.34 -3.50 14.98
C LYS A 100 -1.60 -3.47 14.13
N THR A 101 -1.97 -2.29 13.67
CA THR A 101 -2.95 -2.08 12.61
C THR A 101 -2.19 -1.82 11.31
N ILE A 102 -2.33 -2.71 10.34
CA ILE A 102 -1.60 -2.64 9.07
C ILE A 102 -2.62 -2.53 7.94
N VAL A 103 -2.49 -1.49 7.12
CA VAL A 103 -3.38 -1.23 6.00
C VAL A 103 -2.57 -1.16 4.70
N LEU A 104 -2.83 -2.08 3.78
CA LEU A 104 -2.23 -2.07 2.46
C LEU A 104 -3.12 -1.26 1.50
N THR A 105 -2.48 -0.49 0.63
CA THR A 105 -3.15 0.29 -0.40
C THR A 105 -2.29 0.40 -1.65
N GLY A 106 -2.87 0.90 -2.72
CA GLY A 106 -2.17 1.06 -3.99
C GLY A 106 -2.96 1.92 -4.97
N ALA A 107 -2.64 1.81 -6.25
CA ALA A 107 -3.35 2.50 -7.31
C ALA A 107 -3.47 1.63 -8.56
N MET A 108 -4.56 1.80 -9.28
CA MET A 108 -4.74 1.21 -10.62
C MET A 108 -4.08 2.06 -11.70
N VAL A 109 -4.00 3.38 -11.48
CA VAL A 109 -3.37 4.34 -12.38
C VAL A 109 -2.20 5.00 -11.67
N PRO A 110 -0.99 5.08 -12.28
CA PRO A 110 0.16 5.74 -11.67
C PRO A 110 -0.16 7.18 -11.25
N TYR A 111 0.29 7.57 -10.05
CA TYR A 111 0.09 8.94 -9.57
C TYR A 111 0.65 9.98 -10.55
N ALA A 112 1.81 9.70 -11.15
CA ALA A 112 2.47 10.58 -12.11
C ALA A 112 1.63 10.89 -13.36
N PHE A 113 0.61 10.10 -13.66
CA PHE A 113 -0.27 10.32 -14.83
C PHE A 113 -1.32 11.42 -14.62
N GLY A 114 -1.48 11.93 -13.41
CA GLY A 114 -2.36 13.06 -13.10
C GLY A 114 -3.85 12.70 -12.90
N SER A 115 -4.32 11.59 -13.44
CA SER A 115 -5.71 11.08 -13.29
C SER A 115 -5.76 9.81 -12.46
N SER A 116 -4.93 9.74 -11.42
CA SER A 116 -4.74 8.56 -10.59
C SER A 116 -5.75 8.46 -9.46
N ASP A 117 -6.15 7.25 -9.14
CA ASP A 117 -6.89 6.88 -7.93
C ASP A 117 -5.98 6.85 -6.67
N GLY A 118 -4.66 7.02 -6.83
CA GLY A 118 -3.69 6.87 -5.76
C GLY A 118 -3.92 7.81 -4.58
N LEU A 119 -4.21 9.09 -4.80
CA LEU A 119 -4.43 10.04 -3.71
C LEU A 119 -5.69 9.71 -2.89
N PHE A 120 -6.76 9.28 -3.58
CA PHE A 120 -7.98 8.82 -2.92
C PHE A 120 -7.75 7.58 -2.06
N ASN A 121 -7.05 6.59 -2.61
CA ASN A 121 -6.72 5.36 -1.89
C ASN A 121 -5.77 5.61 -0.71
N LEU A 122 -4.74 6.45 -0.89
CA LEU A 122 -3.83 6.84 0.19
C LEU A 122 -4.56 7.54 1.34
N GLY A 123 -5.41 8.52 1.02
CA GLY A 123 -6.21 9.23 2.02
C GLY A 123 -7.14 8.28 2.78
N SER A 124 -7.77 7.34 2.07
CA SER A 124 -8.61 6.31 2.69
C SER A 124 -7.80 5.41 3.63
N ALA A 125 -6.63 4.92 3.20
CA ALA A 125 -5.77 4.05 4.01
C ALA A 125 -5.27 4.77 5.27
N LEU A 126 -4.85 6.03 5.15
CA LEU A 126 -4.44 6.86 6.28
C LEU A 126 -5.58 7.13 7.26
N SER A 127 -6.83 7.23 6.79
CA SER A 127 -8.00 7.36 7.66
C SER A 127 -8.32 6.04 8.37
N PHE A 128 -8.33 4.94 7.65
CA PHE A 128 -8.66 3.63 8.21
C PHE A 128 -7.64 3.14 9.25
N VAL A 129 -6.35 3.35 9.02
CA VAL A 129 -5.30 2.91 9.97
C VAL A 129 -5.43 3.56 11.35
N GLN A 130 -6.08 4.73 11.43
CA GLN A 130 -6.29 5.46 12.68
C GLN A 130 -7.46 4.94 13.51
N VAL A 131 -8.41 4.23 12.90
CA VAL A 131 -9.70 3.87 13.53
C VAL A 131 -9.95 2.36 13.60
N LEU A 132 -9.27 1.59 12.75
CA LEU A 132 -9.42 0.13 12.77
C LEU A 132 -8.69 -0.50 13.96
N PRO A 133 -9.21 -1.60 14.51
CA PRO A 133 -8.50 -2.37 15.55
C PRO A 133 -7.24 -3.02 14.98
N PRO A 134 -6.32 -3.50 15.86
CA PRO A 134 -5.16 -4.27 15.43
C PRO A 134 -5.55 -5.42 14.50
N GLY A 135 -4.87 -5.52 13.36
CA GLY A 135 -5.15 -6.47 12.30
C GLY A 135 -4.52 -6.05 10.97
N VAL A 136 -4.74 -6.85 9.94
CA VAL A 136 -4.26 -6.58 8.58
C VAL A 136 -5.46 -6.38 7.66
N TYR A 137 -5.39 -5.29 6.90
CA TYR A 137 -6.49 -4.83 6.04
C TYR A 137 -5.97 -4.39 4.68
N VAL A 138 -6.85 -4.45 3.69
CA VAL A 138 -6.67 -3.82 2.38
C VAL A 138 -7.62 -2.62 2.29
N ALA A 139 -7.12 -1.46 1.90
CA ALA A 139 -7.90 -0.25 1.67
C ALA A 139 -7.81 0.14 0.19
N MET A 140 -8.88 -0.10 -0.53
CA MET A 140 -9.02 0.22 -1.96
C MET A 140 -10.42 0.67 -2.29
N ASN A 141 -10.56 1.53 -3.28
CA ASN A 141 -11.86 2.02 -3.77
C ASN A 141 -12.73 2.68 -2.68
N GLY A 142 -12.12 3.32 -1.67
CA GLY A 142 -12.81 3.98 -0.56
C GLY A 142 -13.39 3.01 0.48
N ARG A 143 -13.02 1.74 0.42
CA ARG A 143 -13.45 0.68 1.33
C ARG A 143 -12.25 0.04 2.02
N HIS A 144 -12.47 -0.52 3.20
CA HIS A 144 -11.52 -1.41 3.85
C HIS A 144 -12.05 -2.83 3.89
N PHE A 145 -11.15 -3.79 3.85
CA PHE A 145 -11.45 -5.22 3.90
C PHE A 145 -10.48 -5.90 4.84
N PRO A 146 -10.91 -6.84 5.69
CA PRO A 146 -10.00 -7.77 6.33
C PRO A 146 -9.21 -8.57 5.27
N TRP A 147 -7.99 -8.93 5.59
CA TRP A 147 -7.08 -9.63 4.67
C TRP A 147 -7.63 -10.94 4.11
N ASP A 148 -8.46 -11.64 4.87
CA ASP A 148 -9.06 -12.94 4.54
C ASP A 148 -10.44 -12.84 3.85
N ALA A 149 -10.95 -11.63 3.69
CA ALA A 149 -12.27 -11.39 3.09
C ALA A 149 -12.18 -10.45 1.87
N VAL A 150 -11.08 -10.44 1.15
CA VAL A 150 -10.86 -9.53 0.02
C VAL A 150 -10.27 -10.23 -1.19
N ARG A 151 -10.74 -9.82 -2.36
CA ARG A 151 -10.13 -10.17 -3.64
C ARG A 151 -10.12 -8.98 -4.59
N LYS A 152 -9.17 -8.97 -5.53
CA LYS A 152 -9.19 -8.08 -6.69
C LYS A 152 -10.01 -8.72 -7.79
N ASN A 153 -11.09 -8.08 -8.22
CA ASN A 153 -11.78 -8.44 -9.43
C ASN A 153 -10.97 -7.96 -10.63
N ARG A 154 -10.38 -8.88 -11.37
CA ARG A 154 -9.46 -8.55 -12.48
C ARG A 154 -10.15 -8.04 -13.73
N GLU A 155 -11.45 -8.27 -13.88
CA GLU A 155 -12.24 -7.79 -15.01
C GLU A 155 -12.59 -6.31 -14.85
N THR A 156 -12.91 -5.90 -13.62
CA THR A 156 -13.34 -4.52 -13.31
C THR A 156 -12.24 -3.66 -12.67
N GLY A 157 -11.16 -4.28 -12.19
CA GLY A 157 -10.07 -3.60 -11.48
C GLY A 157 -10.42 -3.14 -10.07
N VAL A 158 -11.58 -3.52 -9.52
CA VAL A 158 -12.00 -3.13 -8.17
C VAL A 158 -11.74 -4.25 -7.15
N PHE A 159 -11.60 -3.85 -5.89
CA PHE A 159 -11.50 -4.76 -4.77
C PHE A 159 -12.89 -5.00 -4.17
N GLU A 160 -13.19 -6.25 -3.88
CA GLU A 160 -14.50 -6.68 -3.39
C GLU A 160 -14.36 -7.77 -2.34
N VAL A 161 -15.46 -8.03 -1.61
CA VAL A 161 -15.48 -9.12 -0.63
C VAL A 161 -15.31 -10.45 -1.35
N SER A 162 -14.42 -11.31 -0.82
CA SER A 162 -14.31 -12.70 -1.31
C SER A 162 -15.61 -13.45 -1.06
N PRO A 163 -16.02 -14.33 -2.01
CA PRO A 163 -17.20 -15.17 -1.83
C PRO A 163 -17.05 -16.12 -0.65
#